data_547761c7ad01c014a9bc3ac6489a0172
#
_entry.id   547761c7ad01c014a9bc3ac6489a0172
#
_cell.length_a   1.000
_cell.length_b   1.000
_cell.length_c   1.000
_cell.angle_alpha   90.00
_cell.angle_beta   90.00
_cell.angle_gamma   90.00
#
_symmetry.space_group_name_H-M   'P 1'
#
loop_
_entity.id
_entity.type
_entity.pdbx_description
1 polymer ?
#
loop_
_entity_poly.entity_id
_entity_poly.type
_entity_poly.pdbx_seq_one_letter_code
_entity_poly.pdbx_strand_id
1 'polypeptide(L)'
;MDFGFSEEQEMLRDQVRKFLEDRCSLPQVRAIAASNEGYCRDLWSQLSKLGWLGLTLPEEFGGVGLSWVDLVVILEETGRTLFPSPLLSTTLAATAINEFGTPQQQQHWLPSLANGSCIGTLALLDETDFLSPKAIQMTAKASERGYLLSGEKRFVQDATVADVFIVAFRSGPANDDLGLAIISRHDKGVSVEETEGWDRTKRTGVLKLDTVQIAADAILSETLLGAQAIEVLIDRGALAVSAETIGVCEGILT
;
A
#
# COMPACT_ATOMS: atom_id res chain seq x y z
N MET A 1 27.14 19.77 2.67
CA MET A 1 25.80 19.20 2.42
C MET A 1 25.23 18.93 3.80
N ASP A 2 24.14 19.57 4.14
CA ASP A 2 23.40 19.26 5.36
C ASP A 2 22.50 18.05 5.04
N PHE A 3 22.63 16.96 5.80
CA PHE A 3 21.84 15.74 5.64
C PHE A 3 20.72 15.65 6.69
N GLY A 4 20.53 16.72 7.48
CA GLY A 4 19.44 16.81 8.46
C GLY A 4 18.09 17.08 7.80
N PHE A 5 17.04 16.85 8.55
CA PHE A 5 15.67 17.25 8.16
C PHE A 5 15.55 18.79 8.23
N SER A 6 14.67 19.36 7.42
CA SER A 6 14.34 20.79 7.47
C SER A 6 13.58 21.15 8.75
N GLU A 7 13.48 22.44 9.06
CA GLU A 7 12.69 22.91 10.22
C GLU A 7 11.21 22.48 10.08
N GLU A 8 10.66 22.53 8.86
CA GLU A 8 9.28 22.09 8.59
C GLU A 8 9.11 20.57 8.80
N GLN A 9 10.10 19.77 8.44
CA GLN A 9 10.11 18.33 8.65
C GLN A 9 10.23 17.98 10.14
N GLU A 10 11.05 18.71 10.91
CA GLU A 10 11.12 18.53 12.36
C GLU A 10 9.81 18.97 13.04
N MET A 11 9.17 20.03 12.58
CA MET A 11 7.85 20.41 13.07
C MET A 11 6.79 19.36 12.76
N LEU A 12 6.85 18.74 11.57
CA LEU A 12 5.98 17.61 11.21
C LEU A 12 6.23 16.43 12.15
N ARG A 13 7.49 16.06 12.40
CA ARG A 13 7.88 15.01 13.34
C ARG A 13 7.29 15.23 14.72
N ASP A 14 7.43 16.43 15.28
CA ASP A 14 6.92 16.76 16.61
C ASP A 14 5.39 16.63 16.69
N GLN A 15 4.68 17.05 15.64
CA GLN A 15 3.22 16.91 15.57
C GLN A 15 2.79 15.46 15.47
N VAL A 16 3.45 14.67 14.61
CA VAL A 16 3.17 13.24 14.44
C VAL A 16 3.46 12.47 15.73
N ARG A 17 4.61 12.71 16.33
CA ARG A 17 5.03 12.11 17.61
C ARG A 17 4.01 12.36 18.71
N LYS A 18 3.64 13.64 18.91
CA LYS A 18 2.65 14.01 19.89
C LYS A 18 1.30 13.34 19.65
N PHE A 19 0.83 13.32 18.40
CA PHE A 19 -0.43 12.67 18.06
C PHE A 19 -0.40 11.17 18.40
N LEU A 20 0.68 10.47 18.04
CA LEU A 20 0.81 9.04 18.27
C LEU A 20 1.00 8.71 19.76
N GLU A 21 1.76 9.49 20.52
CA GLU A 21 1.91 9.33 21.96
C GLU A 21 0.58 9.49 22.71
N ASP A 22 -0.22 10.49 22.31
CA ASP A 22 -1.53 10.74 22.93
C ASP A 22 -2.58 9.68 22.56
N ARG A 23 -2.47 9.03 21.40
CA ARG A 23 -3.52 8.19 20.80
C ARG A 23 -3.15 6.72 20.60
N CYS A 24 -1.88 6.35 20.74
CA CYS A 24 -1.42 5.02 20.41
C CYS A 24 -0.43 4.46 21.45
N SER A 25 -0.86 4.44 22.72
CA SER A 25 -0.09 3.77 23.79
C SER A 25 0.05 2.26 23.53
N LEU A 26 1.07 1.61 24.10
CA LEU A 26 1.26 0.16 23.94
C LEU A 26 0.03 -0.70 24.29
N PRO A 27 -0.77 -0.41 25.33
CA PRO A 27 -2.02 -1.11 25.56
C PRO A 27 -3.03 -0.93 24.40
N GLN A 28 -3.12 0.26 23.82
CA GLN A 28 -3.98 0.51 22.65
C GLN A 28 -3.47 -0.21 21.41
N VAL A 29 -2.15 -0.21 21.15
CA VAL A 29 -1.53 -1.00 20.06
C VAL A 29 -1.93 -2.47 20.19
N ARG A 30 -1.78 -3.06 21.39
CA ARG A 30 -2.14 -4.46 21.64
C ARG A 30 -3.64 -4.72 21.42
N ALA A 31 -4.50 -3.79 21.86
CA ALA A 31 -5.94 -3.91 21.66
C ALA A 31 -6.32 -3.85 20.18
N ILE A 32 -5.72 -2.94 19.41
CA ILE A 32 -5.94 -2.81 17.96
C ILE A 32 -5.42 -4.06 17.25
N ALA A 33 -4.19 -4.49 17.55
CA ALA A 33 -3.59 -5.69 16.96
C ALA A 33 -4.39 -6.97 17.25
N ALA A 34 -5.10 -7.04 18.37
CA ALA A 34 -5.97 -8.16 18.73
C ALA A 34 -7.39 -8.03 18.16
N SER A 35 -7.78 -6.91 17.59
CA SER A 35 -9.11 -6.71 16.98
C SER A 35 -9.27 -7.48 15.68
N ASN A 36 -10.50 -7.69 15.22
CA ASN A 36 -10.75 -8.38 13.94
C ASN A 36 -10.20 -7.63 12.73
N GLU A 37 -10.21 -6.30 12.75
CA GLU A 37 -9.79 -5.47 11.63
C GLU A 37 -8.27 -5.19 11.61
N GLY A 38 -7.60 -5.27 12.77
CA GLY A 38 -6.16 -4.97 12.90
C GLY A 38 -5.81 -3.50 12.80
N TYR A 39 -6.80 -2.60 12.68
CA TYR A 39 -6.65 -1.15 12.74
C TYR A 39 -7.84 -0.51 13.45
N CYS A 40 -7.72 0.77 13.80
CA CYS A 40 -8.77 1.53 14.45
C CYS A 40 -9.40 2.54 13.47
N ARG A 41 -10.69 2.37 13.16
CA ARG A 41 -11.43 3.24 12.22
C ARG A 41 -11.44 4.71 12.64
N ASP A 42 -11.54 4.98 13.93
CA ASP A 42 -11.53 6.35 14.45
C ASP A 42 -10.17 7.02 14.24
N LEU A 43 -9.07 6.29 14.50
CA LEU A 43 -7.73 6.77 14.22
C LEU A 43 -7.51 6.95 12.72
N TRP A 44 -7.95 5.99 11.89
CA TRP A 44 -7.90 6.10 10.44
C TRP A 44 -8.59 7.36 9.92
N SER A 45 -9.78 7.67 10.43
CA SER A 45 -10.49 8.92 10.10
C SER A 45 -9.71 10.17 10.55
N GLN A 46 -8.98 10.10 11.67
CA GLN A 46 -8.14 11.20 12.11
C GLN A 46 -6.91 11.39 11.22
N LEU A 47 -6.24 10.29 10.78
CA LEU A 47 -5.13 10.36 9.82
C LEU A 47 -5.57 11.01 8.50
N SER A 48 -6.76 10.67 8.01
CA SER A 48 -7.35 11.30 6.84
C SER A 48 -7.49 12.83 7.02
N LYS A 49 -8.06 13.27 8.13
CA LYS A 49 -8.23 14.70 8.45
C LYS A 49 -6.90 15.45 8.60
N LEU A 50 -5.85 14.76 9.01
CA LEU A 50 -4.50 15.30 9.11
C LEU A 50 -3.75 15.28 7.77
N GLY A 51 -4.35 14.72 6.71
CA GLY A 51 -3.77 14.63 5.37
C GLY A 51 -2.72 13.55 5.20
N TRP A 52 -2.51 12.66 6.19
CA TRP A 52 -1.43 11.66 6.11
C TRP A 52 -1.66 10.65 4.99
N LEU A 53 -2.92 10.28 4.71
CA LEU A 53 -3.27 9.28 3.69
C LEU A 53 -2.98 9.76 2.27
N GLY A 54 -3.12 11.07 2.05
CA GLY A 54 -2.84 11.72 0.77
C GLY A 54 -1.55 12.55 0.78
N LEU A 55 -0.63 12.32 1.73
CA LEU A 55 0.53 13.18 1.93
C LEU A 55 1.32 13.44 0.65
N THR A 56 1.59 12.41 -0.11
CA THR A 56 2.41 12.46 -1.34
C THR A 56 1.58 12.60 -2.61
N LEU A 57 0.25 12.67 -2.50
CA LEU A 57 -0.63 12.81 -3.65
C LEU A 57 -0.82 14.27 -4.03
N PRO A 58 -1.04 14.58 -5.33
CA PRO A 58 -1.36 15.93 -5.79
C PRO A 58 -2.62 16.50 -5.11
N GLU A 59 -2.63 17.82 -4.90
CA GLU A 59 -3.76 18.55 -4.30
C GLU A 59 -5.06 18.39 -5.10
N GLU A 60 -4.99 18.27 -6.42
CA GLU A 60 -6.14 18.05 -7.31
C GLU A 60 -6.92 16.76 -6.99
N PHE A 61 -6.26 15.78 -6.36
CA PHE A 61 -6.88 14.52 -5.89
C PHE A 61 -7.16 14.52 -4.38
N GLY A 62 -7.08 15.68 -3.72
CA GLY A 62 -7.28 15.80 -2.28
C GLY A 62 -6.06 15.44 -1.44
N GLY A 63 -4.88 15.36 -2.07
CA GLY A 63 -3.61 15.17 -1.40
C GLY A 63 -3.02 16.46 -0.83
N VAL A 64 -1.83 16.37 -0.24
CA VAL A 64 -1.08 17.49 0.35
C VAL A 64 0.07 17.95 -0.57
N GLY A 65 0.50 17.11 -1.49
CA GLY A 65 1.56 17.43 -2.46
C GLY A 65 2.96 17.44 -1.87
N LEU A 66 3.18 16.83 -0.71
CA LEU A 66 4.50 16.72 -0.08
C LEU A 66 5.34 15.59 -0.69
N SER A 67 6.60 15.54 -0.33
CA SER A 67 7.57 14.59 -0.88
C SER A 67 7.58 13.25 -0.12
N TRP A 68 8.26 12.26 -0.68
CA TRP A 68 8.56 11.01 0.01
C TRP A 68 9.47 11.19 1.22
N VAL A 69 10.29 12.25 1.27
CA VAL A 69 11.12 12.56 2.45
C VAL A 69 10.22 12.97 3.63
N ASP A 70 9.15 13.73 3.36
CA ASP A 70 8.19 14.11 4.40
C ASP A 70 7.39 12.88 4.90
N LEU A 71 7.07 11.94 4.00
CA LEU A 71 6.45 10.68 4.38
C LEU A 71 7.36 9.82 5.27
N VAL A 72 8.67 9.79 5.01
CA VAL A 72 9.66 9.09 5.86
C VAL A 72 9.55 9.54 7.31
N VAL A 73 9.38 10.84 7.56
CA VAL A 73 9.19 11.39 8.92
C VAL A 73 7.98 10.76 9.62
N ILE A 74 6.85 10.65 8.92
CA ILE A 74 5.64 10.01 9.48
C ILE A 74 5.89 8.52 9.73
N LEU A 75 6.51 7.81 8.77
CA LEU A 75 6.75 6.38 8.88
C LEU A 75 7.73 6.03 10.02
N GLU A 76 8.76 6.84 10.27
CA GLU A 76 9.62 6.67 11.44
C GLU A 76 8.80 6.74 12.75
N GLU A 77 7.92 7.72 12.90
CA GLU A 77 7.11 7.86 14.11
C GLU A 77 6.04 6.74 14.23
N THR A 78 5.46 6.29 13.11
CA THR A 78 4.56 5.11 13.15
C THR A 78 5.29 3.84 13.54
N GLY A 79 6.53 3.66 13.07
CA GLY A 79 7.40 2.58 13.48
C GLY A 79 7.75 2.64 14.96
N ARG A 80 8.15 3.81 15.47
CA ARG A 80 8.51 4.05 16.88
C ARG A 80 7.40 3.63 17.86
N THR A 81 6.14 3.83 17.46
CA THR A 81 4.98 3.48 18.27
C THR A 81 4.35 2.13 17.93
N LEU A 82 4.89 1.40 16.95
CA LEU A 82 4.32 0.16 16.41
C LEU A 82 2.86 0.33 15.97
N PHE A 83 2.54 1.46 15.34
CA PHE A 83 1.18 1.86 15.02
C PHE A 83 0.51 0.92 14.02
N PRO A 84 -0.54 0.14 14.41
CA PRO A 84 -1.23 -0.75 13.49
C PRO A 84 -2.21 0.04 12.63
N SER A 85 -1.90 0.17 11.35
CA SER A 85 -2.79 0.84 10.40
C SER A 85 -2.48 0.44 8.96
N PRO A 86 -3.46 0.52 8.02
CA PRO A 86 -3.22 0.30 6.60
C PRO A 86 -2.64 1.55 5.89
N LEU A 87 -1.91 2.43 6.61
CA LEU A 87 -1.31 3.64 6.06
C LEU A 87 -0.32 3.29 4.93
N LEU A 88 0.63 2.41 5.23
CA LEU A 88 1.69 2.07 4.27
C LEU A 88 1.13 1.36 3.03
N SER A 89 0.29 0.35 3.22
CA SER A 89 -0.31 -0.39 2.09
C SER A 89 -1.15 0.53 1.20
N THR A 90 -1.95 1.42 1.79
CA THR A 90 -2.77 2.40 1.04
C THR A 90 -1.90 3.43 0.32
N THR A 91 -0.85 3.94 0.95
CA THR A 91 0.09 4.87 0.32
C THR A 91 0.77 4.23 -0.88
N LEU A 92 1.22 2.97 -0.80
CA LEU A 92 1.85 2.27 -1.91
C LEU A 92 0.87 2.01 -3.06
N ALA A 93 -0.38 1.63 -2.77
CA ALA A 93 -1.41 1.47 -3.79
C ALA A 93 -1.74 2.81 -4.47
N ALA A 94 -1.88 3.88 -3.69
CA ALA A 94 -2.10 5.23 -4.21
C ALA A 94 -0.92 5.71 -5.07
N THR A 95 0.31 5.42 -4.66
CA THR A 95 1.54 5.71 -5.43
C THR A 95 1.51 4.99 -6.79
N ALA A 96 1.15 3.70 -6.81
CA ALA A 96 1.06 2.95 -8.05
C ALA A 96 0.06 3.58 -9.04
N ILE A 97 -1.10 4.01 -8.55
CA ILE A 97 -2.11 4.65 -9.39
C ILE A 97 -1.68 6.07 -9.81
N ASN A 98 -1.04 6.83 -8.92
CA ASN A 98 -0.57 8.18 -9.22
C ASN A 98 0.57 8.19 -10.24
N GLU A 99 1.52 7.25 -10.14
CA GLU A 99 2.68 7.21 -11.03
C GLU A 99 2.37 6.55 -12.38
N PHE A 100 1.48 5.55 -12.41
CA PHE A 100 1.28 4.70 -13.59
C PHE A 100 -0.17 4.69 -14.10
N GLY A 101 -1.13 5.19 -13.36
CA GLY A 101 -2.54 5.20 -13.76
C GLY A 101 -2.83 6.21 -14.88
N THR A 102 -3.82 5.90 -15.69
CA THR A 102 -4.38 6.88 -16.63
C THR A 102 -5.06 8.02 -15.86
N PRO A 103 -5.26 9.20 -16.49
CA PRO A 103 -5.99 10.32 -15.86
C PRO A 103 -7.36 9.91 -15.32
N GLN A 104 -8.07 9.01 -16.01
CA GLN A 104 -9.38 8.50 -15.57
C GLN A 104 -9.24 7.64 -14.31
N GLN A 105 -8.22 6.77 -14.24
CA GLN A 105 -7.96 5.94 -13.05
C GLN A 105 -7.55 6.79 -11.85
N GLN A 106 -6.67 7.77 -12.06
CA GLN A 106 -6.27 8.74 -11.03
C GLN A 106 -7.49 9.50 -10.47
N GLN A 107 -8.31 10.08 -11.35
CA GLN A 107 -9.52 10.81 -10.97
C GLN A 107 -10.52 9.93 -10.19
N HIS A 108 -10.61 8.65 -10.54
CA HIS A 108 -11.56 7.73 -9.92
C HIS A 108 -11.09 7.24 -8.54
N TRP A 109 -9.81 6.87 -8.40
CA TRP A 109 -9.31 6.17 -7.21
C TRP A 109 -8.62 7.07 -6.20
N LEU A 110 -7.80 8.04 -6.63
CA LEU A 110 -6.95 8.80 -5.72
C LEU A 110 -7.73 9.60 -4.67
N PRO A 111 -8.87 10.26 -4.99
CA PRO A 111 -9.61 10.99 -3.98
C PRO A 111 -10.13 10.10 -2.84
N SER A 112 -10.57 8.87 -3.14
CA SER A 112 -11.06 7.94 -2.14
C SER A 112 -9.94 7.33 -1.28
N LEU A 113 -8.76 7.12 -1.85
CA LEU A 113 -7.56 6.69 -1.12
C LEU A 113 -7.03 7.83 -0.24
N ALA A 114 -6.97 9.06 -0.74
CA ALA A 114 -6.51 10.24 -0.01
C ALA A 114 -7.39 10.56 1.21
N ASN A 115 -8.71 10.42 1.08
CA ASN A 115 -9.65 10.68 2.17
C ASN A 115 -9.93 9.46 3.07
N GLY A 116 -9.33 8.30 2.78
CA GLY A 116 -9.45 7.07 3.57
C GLY A 116 -10.79 6.36 3.48
N SER A 117 -11.67 6.73 2.55
CA SER A 117 -12.91 5.99 2.29
C SER A 117 -12.67 4.69 1.51
N CYS A 118 -11.49 4.53 0.93
CA CYS A 118 -10.99 3.33 0.28
C CYS A 118 -9.61 2.96 0.85
N ILE A 119 -9.41 1.70 1.19
CA ILE A 119 -8.13 1.13 1.61
C ILE A 119 -7.55 0.36 0.42
N GLY A 120 -6.32 0.69 0.03
CA GLY A 120 -5.62 0.03 -1.06
C GLY A 120 -4.43 -0.79 -0.60
N THR A 121 -4.02 -1.78 -1.41
CA THR A 121 -2.78 -2.53 -1.17
C THR A 121 -2.14 -3.04 -2.46
N LEU A 122 -0.84 -3.35 -2.39
CA LEU A 122 -0.11 -4.03 -3.46
C LEU A 122 -0.17 -5.54 -3.28
N ALA A 123 -0.40 -6.26 -4.37
CA ALA A 123 -0.40 -7.72 -4.42
C ALA A 123 0.61 -8.17 -5.49
N LEU A 124 1.89 -8.22 -5.12
CA LEU A 124 3.02 -8.48 -6.03
C LEU A 124 3.50 -9.93 -5.97
N LEU A 125 3.66 -10.49 -4.75
CA LEU A 125 4.26 -11.81 -4.53
C LEU A 125 3.31 -12.96 -4.88
N ASP A 126 3.83 -13.93 -5.60
CA ASP A 126 3.15 -15.20 -5.87
C ASP A 126 3.52 -16.25 -4.80
N GLU A 127 3.95 -17.45 -5.19
CA GLU A 127 4.28 -18.53 -4.25
C GLU A 127 5.65 -18.39 -3.59
N THR A 128 6.56 -17.61 -4.21
CA THR A 128 7.91 -17.40 -3.69
C THR A 128 7.96 -16.19 -2.77
N ASP A 129 8.86 -16.22 -1.81
CA ASP A 129 9.17 -15.10 -0.90
C ASP A 129 10.17 -14.08 -1.50
N PHE A 130 10.54 -14.26 -2.76
CA PHE A 130 11.49 -13.41 -3.45
C PHE A 130 10.79 -12.26 -4.19
N LEU A 131 10.92 -11.06 -3.67
CA LEU A 131 10.32 -9.85 -4.22
C LEU A 131 11.15 -9.31 -5.39
N SER A 132 10.75 -9.67 -6.61
CA SER A 132 11.40 -9.26 -7.85
C SER A 132 10.42 -9.36 -9.02
N PRO A 133 10.53 -8.53 -10.07
CA PRO A 133 9.73 -8.69 -11.28
C PRO A 133 9.84 -10.08 -11.91
N LYS A 134 11.01 -10.73 -11.81
CA LYS A 134 11.24 -12.10 -12.32
C LYS A 134 10.46 -13.16 -11.56
N ALA A 135 10.10 -12.91 -10.31
CA ALA A 135 9.35 -13.85 -9.46
C ALA A 135 7.84 -13.80 -9.72
N ILE A 136 7.35 -12.82 -10.50
CA ILE A 136 5.94 -12.74 -10.85
C ILE A 136 5.61 -13.83 -11.85
N GLN A 137 4.79 -14.79 -11.42
CA GLN A 137 4.40 -16.00 -12.16
C GLN A 137 2.92 -15.98 -12.56
N MET A 138 2.06 -15.22 -11.85
CA MET A 138 0.64 -15.15 -12.16
C MET A 138 0.44 -14.72 -13.60
N THR A 139 -0.12 -15.63 -14.43
CA THR A 139 -0.28 -15.42 -15.86
C THR A 139 -1.69 -14.96 -16.19
N ALA A 140 -1.80 -13.88 -16.93
CA ALA A 140 -3.05 -13.39 -17.50
C ALA A 140 -3.36 -14.11 -18.82
N LYS A 141 -4.58 -14.62 -18.98
CA LYS A 141 -5.07 -15.16 -20.24
C LYS A 141 -5.85 -14.10 -20.98
N ALA A 142 -5.51 -13.83 -22.22
CA ALA A 142 -6.26 -12.87 -23.05
C ALA A 142 -7.73 -13.30 -23.19
N SER A 143 -8.63 -12.32 -23.15
CA SER A 143 -10.07 -12.49 -23.34
C SER A 143 -10.61 -11.37 -24.24
N GLU A 144 -11.86 -11.48 -24.71
CA GLU A 144 -12.48 -10.44 -25.55
C GLU A 144 -12.59 -9.06 -24.86
N ARG A 145 -12.55 -9.02 -23.50
CA ARG A 145 -12.70 -7.80 -22.70
C ARG A 145 -11.44 -7.39 -21.94
N GLY A 146 -10.27 -7.93 -22.30
CA GLY A 146 -9.01 -7.70 -21.60
C GLY A 146 -8.36 -9.01 -21.21
N TYR A 147 -8.26 -9.32 -19.92
CA TYR A 147 -7.61 -10.52 -19.41
C TYR A 147 -8.45 -11.26 -18.37
N LEU A 148 -8.16 -12.55 -18.22
CA LEU A 148 -8.63 -13.39 -17.11
C LEU A 148 -7.43 -13.71 -16.21
N LEU A 149 -7.55 -13.43 -14.91
CA LEU A 149 -6.56 -13.76 -13.89
C LEU A 149 -7.06 -14.90 -13.02
N SER A 150 -6.18 -15.87 -12.76
CA SER A 150 -6.39 -16.95 -11.79
C SER A 150 -5.08 -17.25 -11.08
N GLY A 151 -5.16 -17.49 -9.77
CA GLY A 151 -3.99 -17.81 -8.93
C GLY A 151 -4.09 -17.12 -7.57
N GLU A 152 -2.96 -17.09 -6.87
CA GLU A 152 -2.87 -16.52 -5.53
C GLU A 152 -1.75 -15.48 -5.48
N LYS A 153 -1.97 -14.42 -4.71
CA LYS A 153 -0.95 -13.48 -4.25
C LYS A 153 -0.80 -13.63 -2.76
N ARG A 154 0.44 -13.80 -2.30
CA ARG A 154 0.76 -14.06 -0.89
C ARG A 154 1.40 -12.85 -0.23
N PHE A 155 1.40 -12.85 1.10
CA PHE A 155 1.95 -11.76 1.92
C PHE A 155 1.40 -10.38 1.54
N VAL A 156 0.13 -10.34 1.09
CA VAL A 156 -0.54 -9.09 0.75
C VAL A 156 -0.85 -8.35 2.04
N GLN A 157 -0.16 -7.23 2.27
CA GLN A 157 -0.32 -6.44 3.49
C GLN A 157 -1.74 -5.87 3.56
N ASP A 158 -2.34 -5.90 4.75
CA ASP A 158 -3.69 -5.41 5.03
C ASP A 158 -4.79 -5.97 4.11
N ALA A 159 -4.55 -7.14 3.48
CA ALA A 159 -5.46 -7.75 2.51
C ALA A 159 -6.88 -7.92 3.03
N THR A 160 -7.03 -8.23 4.33
CA THR A 160 -8.34 -8.48 4.96
C THR A 160 -9.23 -7.24 5.03
N VAL A 161 -8.64 -6.06 5.02
CA VAL A 161 -9.35 -4.77 5.13
C VAL A 161 -9.26 -3.92 3.87
N ALA A 162 -8.42 -4.29 2.89
CA ALA A 162 -8.29 -3.58 1.62
C ALA A 162 -9.57 -3.69 0.78
N ASP A 163 -9.98 -2.60 0.18
CA ASP A 163 -11.09 -2.50 -0.77
C ASP A 163 -10.62 -2.71 -2.21
N VAL A 164 -9.37 -2.32 -2.49
CA VAL A 164 -8.75 -2.39 -3.81
C VAL A 164 -7.34 -2.96 -3.75
N PHE A 165 -7.02 -3.81 -4.72
CA PHE A 165 -5.73 -4.50 -4.86
C PHE A 165 -5.06 -4.08 -6.17
N ILE A 166 -3.78 -3.68 -6.10
CA ILE A 166 -2.94 -3.49 -7.28
C ILE A 166 -2.17 -4.79 -7.52
N VAL A 167 -2.64 -5.56 -8.47
CA VAL A 167 -2.19 -6.94 -8.70
C VAL A 167 -1.19 -6.98 -9.85
N ALA A 168 0.01 -7.49 -9.58
CA ALA A 168 1.00 -7.75 -10.61
C ALA A 168 0.69 -9.06 -11.34
N PHE A 169 0.80 -9.03 -12.67
CA PHE A 169 0.58 -10.19 -13.52
C PHE A 169 1.51 -10.20 -14.72
N ARG A 170 1.54 -11.32 -15.43
CA ARG A 170 2.33 -11.54 -16.64
C ARG A 170 1.43 -11.97 -17.79
N SER A 171 1.57 -11.32 -18.95
CA SER A 171 0.87 -11.68 -20.18
C SER A 171 1.72 -12.53 -21.12
N GLY A 172 3.04 -12.63 -20.86
CA GLY A 172 4.02 -13.39 -21.64
C GLY A 172 5.34 -13.57 -20.90
N PRO A 173 6.37 -14.16 -21.53
CA PRO A 173 7.63 -14.52 -20.89
C PRO A 173 8.62 -13.36 -20.74
N ALA A 174 8.47 -12.27 -21.50
CA ALA A 174 9.41 -11.14 -21.49
C ALA A 174 9.24 -10.24 -20.27
N ASN A 175 10.23 -9.42 -19.95
CA ASN A 175 10.15 -8.45 -18.87
C ASN A 175 9.12 -7.35 -19.15
N ASP A 176 8.90 -7.02 -20.42
CA ASP A 176 7.92 -6.02 -20.85
C ASP A 176 6.47 -6.56 -20.85
N ASP A 177 6.31 -7.88 -20.65
CA ASP A 177 4.99 -8.53 -20.56
C ASP A 177 4.39 -8.44 -19.14
N LEU A 178 4.98 -7.69 -18.23
CA LEU A 178 4.47 -7.47 -16.89
C LEU A 178 3.50 -6.29 -16.85
N GLY A 179 2.41 -6.47 -16.13
CA GLY A 179 1.39 -5.44 -15.92
C GLY A 179 0.91 -5.38 -14.48
N LEU A 180 0.22 -4.30 -14.17
CA LEU A 180 -0.49 -4.08 -12.92
C LEU A 180 -1.97 -3.90 -13.23
N ALA A 181 -2.84 -4.54 -12.47
CA ALA A 181 -4.29 -4.39 -12.59
C ALA A 181 -4.90 -3.88 -11.28
N ILE A 182 -5.87 -3.00 -11.39
CA ILE A 182 -6.71 -2.57 -10.27
C ILE A 182 -7.86 -3.56 -10.15
N ILE A 183 -7.95 -4.26 -9.03
CA ILE A 183 -8.97 -5.27 -8.74
C ILE A 183 -9.72 -4.87 -7.47
N SER A 184 -11.04 -4.77 -7.56
CA SER A 184 -11.88 -4.54 -6.39
C SER A 184 -12.08 -5.82 -5.58
N ARG A 185 -12.15 -5.68 -4.25
CA ARG A 185 -12.57 -6.77 -3.35
C ARG A 185 -13.90 -7.40 -3.76
N HIS A 186 -14.79 -6.61 -4.37
CA HIS A 186 -16.14 -7.03 -4.75
C HIS A 186 -16.22 -7.64 -6.14
N ASP A 187 -15.10 -7.72 -6.88
CA ASP A 187 -15.07 -8.36 -8.18
C ASP A 187 -15.34 -9.85 -8.06
N LYS A 188 -16.12 -10.38 -9.00
CA LYS A 188 -16.48 -11.81 -9.00
C LYS A 188 -15.21 -12.66 -9.12
N GLY A 189 -15.06 -13.62 -8.22
CA GLY A 189 -13.92 -14.54 -8.17
C GLY A 189 -12.79 -14.05 -7.27
N VAL A 190 -12.94 -12.90 -6.59
CA VAL A 190 -11.98 -12.40 -5.60
C VAL A 190 -12.34 -12.95 -4.23
N SER A 191 -11.36 -13.49 -3.52
CA SER A 191 -11.46 -13.83 -2.11
C SER A 191 -10.14 -13.59 -1.38
N VAL A 192 -10.22 -13.38 -0.07
CA VAL A 192 -9.06 -13.08 0.78
C VAL A 192 -9.08 -14.00 1.99
N GLU A 193 -7.93 -14.56 2.30
CA GLU A 193 -7.70 -15.34 3.52
C GLU A 193 -6.64 -14.65 4.37
N GLU A 194 -6.86 -14.55 5.68
CA GLU A 194 -5.87 -14.01 6.61
C GLU A 194 -4.74 -15.03 6.79
N THR A 195 -3.49 -14.52 6.87
CA THR A 195 -2.32 -15.35 7.20
C THR A 195 -1.87 -15.00 8.61
N GLU A 196 -1.71 -16.02 9.46
CA GLU A 196 -1.12 -15.82 10.77
C GLU A 196 0.36 -15.43 10.64
N GLY A 197 0.73 -14.28 11.21
CA GLY A 197 2.10 -13.77 11.26
C GLY A 197 2.59 -13.59 12.68
N TRP A 198 3.92 -13.51 12.85
CA TRP A 198 4.54 -13.19 14.13
C TRP A 198 4.28 -11.74 14.55
N ASP A 199 4.37 -10.81 13.60
CA ASP A 199 4.02 -9.41 13.82
C ASP A 199 2.50 -9.22 13.67
N ARG A 200 1.83 -9.01 14.80
CA ARG A 200 0.39 -8.79 14.83
C ARG A 200 -0.01 -7.36 14.52
N THR A 201 0.95 -6.45 14.43
CA THR A 201 0.71 -5.05 14.07
C THR A 201 0.73 -4.83 12.56
N LYS A 202 1.29 -5.79 11.79
CA LYS A 202 1.39 -5.80 10.32
C LYS A 202 0.73 -7.06 9.78
N ARG A 203 -0.56 -6.98 9.52
CA ARG A 203 -1.32 -8.12 9.01
C ARG A 203 -1.04 -8.37 7.55
N THR A 204 -1.01 -9.64 7.19
CA THR A 204 -0.92 -10.07 5.80
C THR A 204 -2.02 -11.08 5.48
N GLY A 205 -2.28 -11.28 4.20
CA GLY A 205 -3.21 -12.29 3.73
C GLY A 205 -2.83 -12.85 2.38
N VAL A 206 -3.61 -13.82 1.95
CA VAL A 206 -3.57 -14.39 0.61
C VAL A 206 -4.76 -13.85 -0.17
N LEU A 207 -4.49 -13.17 -1.29
CA LEU A 207 -5.49 -12.78 -2.26
C LEU A 207 -5.64 -13.91 -3.28
N LYS A 208 -6.82 -14.49 -3.38
CA LYS A 208 -7.15 -15.55 -4.35
C LYS A 208 -8.02 -14.99 -5.46
N LEU A 209 -7.64 -15.30 -6.68
CA LEU A 209 -8.35 -14.91 -7.89
C LEU A 209 -8.80 -16.17 -8.63
N ASP A 210 -10.11 -16.34 -8.79
CA ASP A 210 -10.70 -17.43 -9.56
C ASP A 210 -11.38 -16.89 -10.81
N THR A 211 -10.65 -16.90 -11.92
CA THR A 211 -11.14 -16.48 -13.24
C THR A 211 -11.69 -15.03 -13.22
N VAL A 212 -10.97 -14.14 -12.54
CA VAL A 212 -11.34 -12.73 -12.43
C VAL A 212 -11.18 -12.04 -13.76
N GLN A 213 -12.25 -11.43 -14.28
CA GLN A 213 -12.21 -10.67 -15.53
C GLN A 213 -11.62 -9.28 -15.27
N ILE A 214 -10.49 -8.99 -15.91
CA ILE A 214 -9.86 -7.67 -15.89
C ILE A 214 -10.19 -6.98 -17.21
N ALA A 215 -10.96 -5.93 -17.13
CA ALA A 215 -11.24 -5.07 -18.29
C ALA A 215 -9.99 -4.27 -18.68
N ALA A 216 -9.92 -3.80 -19.90
CA ALA A 216 -8.75 -3.06 -20.38
C ALA A 216 -8.50 -1.76 -19.57
N ASP A 217 -9.55 -1.11 -19.13
CA ASP A 217 -9.51 0.10 -18.30
C ASP A 217 -9.15 -0.14 -16.83
N ALA A 218 -9.11 -1.42 -16.39
CA ALA A 218 -8.62 -1.80 -15.07
C ALA A 218 -7.11 -2.09 -15.05
N ILE A 219 -6.45 -2.16 -16.20
CA ILE A 219 -5.00 -2.25 -16.30
C ILE A 219 -4.41 -0.87 -16.06
N LEU A 220 -3.43 -0.78 -15.15
CA LEU A 220 -2.71 0.48 -14.95
C LEU A 220 -1.94 0.84 -16.22
N SER A 221 -2.11 2.06 -16.70
CA SER A 221 -1.59 2.54 -17.97
C SER A 221 -2.35 2.00 -19.21
N GLU A 222 -2.12 2.62 -20.36
CA GLU A 222 -2.67 2.18 -21.67
C GLU A 222 -1.93 0.98 -22.25
N THR A 223 -0.72 0.70 -21.76
CA THR A 223 0.13 -0.43 -22.17
C THR A 223 0.66 -1.15 -20.94
N LEU A 224 1.21 -2.35 -21.14
CA LEU A 224 1.90 -3.05 -20.06
C LEU A 224 3.14 -2.25 -19.60
N LEU A 225 3.28 -2.13 -18.28
CA LEU A 225 4.29 -1.27 -17.66
C LEU A 225 5.69 -1.87 -17.64
N GLY A 226 5.79 -3.20 -17.81
CA GLY A 226 7.06 -3.91 -17.72
C GLY A 226 7.63 -4.00 -16.31
N ALA A 227 8.84 -4.54 -16.22
CA ALA A 227 9.54 -4.79 -14.95
C ALA A 227 9.87 -3.51 -14.20
N GLN A 228 10.18 -2.41 -14.89
CA GLN A 228 10.63 -1.16 -14.29
C GLN A 228 9.60 -0.55 -13.34
N ALA A 229 8.32 -0.56 -13.69
CA ALA A 229 7.27 -0.03 -12.82
C ALA A 229 7.16 -0.84 -11.51
N ILE A 230 7.33 -2.15 -11.60
CA ILE A 230 7.32 -3.02 -10.42
C ILE A 230 8.54 -2.77 -9.54
N GLU A 231 9.72 -2.58 -10.14
CA GLU A 231 10.95 -2.22 -9.41
C GLU A 231 10.77 -0.90 -8.65
N VAL A 232 10.18 0.11 -9.27
CA VAL A 232 9.87 1.39 -8.59
C VAL A 232 9.01 1.18 -7.36
N LEU A 233 7.96 0.35 -7.45
CA LEU A 233 7.08 0.07 -6.30
C LEU A 233 7.80 -0.73 -5.20
N ILE A 234 8.67 -1.66 -5.58
CA ILE A 234 9.53 -2.40 -4.64
C ILE A 234 10.45 -1.44 -3.90
N ASP A 235 11.12 -0.52 -4.61
CA ASP A 235 12.03 0.46 -4.02
C ASP A 235 11.29 1.42 -3.07
N ARG A 236 10.07 1.88 -3.44
CA ARG A 236 9.22 2.69 -2.56
C ARG A 236 8.83 1.92 -1.29
N GLY A 237 8.46 0.65 -1.43
CA GLY A 237 8.16 -0.22 -0.30
C GLY A 237 9.37 -0.44 0.61
N ALA A 238 10.55 -0.69 0.03
CA ALA A 238 11.80 -0.86 0.77
C ALA A 238 12.19 0.40 1.55
N LEU A 239 12.08 1.58 0.94
CA LEU A 239 12.30 2.87 1.60
C LEU A 239 11.35 3.03 2.80
N ALA A 240 10.06 2.77 2.60
CA ALA A 240 9.05 2.94 3.63
C ALA A 240 9.26 1.98 4.82
N VAL A 241 9.54 0.70 4.55
CA VAL A 241 9.82 -0.30 5.60
C VAL A 241 11.13 0.05 6.33
N SER A 242 12.14 0.59 5.64
CA SER A 242 13.38 1.04 6.26
C SER A 242 13.13 2.19 7.23
N ALA A 243 12.29 3.16 6.86
CA ALA A 243 11.90 4.26 7.75
C ALA A 243 11.16 3.75 9.00
N GLU A 244 10.15 2.90 8.83
CA GLU A 244 9.46 2.29 9.98
C GLU A 244 10.42 1.50 10.87
N THR A 245 11.38 0.77 10.28
CA THR A 245 12.37 -0.01 11.04
C THR A 245 13.30 0.88 11.88
N ILE A 246 13.71 2.03 11.34
CA ILE A 246 14.49 3.03 12.10
C ILE A 246 13.67 3.51 13.30
N GLY A 247 12.40 3.82 13.10
CA GLY A 247 11.50 4.21 14.18
C GLY A 247 11.34 3.12 15.26
N VAL A 248 11.19 1.85 14.86
CA VAL A 248 11.16 0.71 15.80
C VAL A 248 12.44 0.65 16.62
N CYS A 249 13.61 0.78 15.98
CA CYS A 249 14.91 0.79 16.68
C CYS A 249 14.99 1.94 17.69
N GLU A 250 14.55 3.15 17.32
CA GLU A 250 14.49 4.30 18.23
C GLU A 250 13.57 4.01 19.43
N GLY A 251 12.37 3.47 19.18
CA GLY A 251 11.42 3.11 20.24
C GLY A 251 11.88 2.03 21.20
N ILE A 252 12.87 1.19 20.82
CA ILE A 252 13.47 0.18 21.70
C ILE A 252 14.57 0.79 22.59
N LEU A 253 15.24 1.85 22.11
CA LEU A 253 16.38 2.47 22.78
C LEU A 253 15.93 3.54 23.82
N THR A 254 14.70 3.99 23.77
CA THR A 254 14.10 4.99 24.69
C THR A 254 13.24 4.32 25.76
#